data_021c33a702d89177d238cc586d2ef493
#
_entry.id   021c33a702d89177d238cc586d2ef493
#
_cell.length_a   1.000
_cell.length_b   1.000
_cell.length_c   1.000
_cell.angle_alpha   90.00
_cell.angle_beta   90.00
_cell.angle_gamma   90.00
#
_symmetry.space_group_name_H-M   'P 1'
#
loop_
_entity.id
_entity.type
_entity.pdbx_description
1 polymer ?
#
loop_
_entity_poly.entity_id
_entity_poly.type
_entity_poly.pdbx_seq_one_letter_code
_entity_poly.pdbx_strand_id
1 'polypeptide(L)'
;MPDPGTTRYEQLADEMAQAMRDGLLRAGERLPSVRQTCQRRGISPSTVFQAYGLLETHGLIEARPRSGYYVRAQKRPARALPEPAPPRSEATAVAVSALAFELLESSRDAAVVPLGSAFPAPHLFPFEALARSGARAMRRLKPAQITSALTAGDPGLRQALRRRYALQGVPLAEDELVITNGAMEALNLCLQAVTRPGDVVVVESPTFYAALQALERLDLKAVEVATDPRDGVDLAALAELLARQPVAACWFMPSLQNPLGAMMPPSRRQALVALLARHAVPLIEDDVYGELYAGVQRPLPAKAFDPAGGVLHCASFSKCLAPGYRVGWAAAGRYAPAVQRLKMMSSLATSLPPQLAIADYLAQGGYDRHLRQLRAALAAEQQRARRLIERHFPAGTRVTRPAGGYFLWLELPVRVDALALHHRAMALGISTAPGVLFSADRRFVHHLRLNVGHPGDARVDEALRRLGELASRA
;
A
#
# COMPACT_ATOMS: atom_id res chain seq x y z
N MET A 1 -45.66 1.82 -20.97
CA MET A 1 -46.83 2.67 -20.65
C MET A 1 -46.61 3.22 -19.24
N PRO A 2 -46.75 4.54 -19.02
CA PRO A 2 -46.62 5.08 -17.67
C PRO A 2 -47.74 4.56 -16.77
N ASP A 3 -47.37 4.30 -15.50
CA ASP A 3 -48.30 3.82 -14.47
C ASP A 3 -49.43 4.84 -14.25
N PRO A 4 -50.72 4.46 -14.20
CA PRO A 4 -51.85 5.40 -14.19
C PRO A 4 -51.96 6.28 -12.91
N GLY A 5 -51.03 6.18 -11.97
CA GLY A 5 -50.96 7.00 -10.77
C GLY A 5 -49.86 8.09 -10.72
N THR A 6 -48.98 8.14 -11.72
CA THR A 6 -47.82 9.06 -11.67
C THR A 6 -48.21 10.47 -12.14
N THR A 7 -47.91 11.49 -11.33
CA THR A 7 -48.21 12.87 -11.65
C THR A 7 -47.26 13.44 -12.72
N ARG A 8 -47.69 14.50 -13.45
CA ARG A 8 -46.86 15.10 -14.52
C ARG A 8 -45.49 15.64 -14.02
N TYR A 9 -45.42 16.10 -12.78
CA TYR A 9 -44.16 16.57 -12.24
C TYR A 9 -43.21 15.41 -11.86
N GLU A 10 -43.75 14.29 -11.38
CA GLU A 10 -42.96 13.06 -11.11
C GLU A 10 -42.40 12.49 -12.42
N GLN A 11 -43.22 12.40 -13.47
CA GLN A 11 -42.78 11.94 -14.79
C GLN A 11 -41.62 12.80 -15.31
N LEU A 12 -41.73 14.14 -15.22
CA LEU A 12 -40.66 15.04 -15.63
C LEU A 12 -39.39 14.85 -14.79
N ALA A 13 -39.54 14.66 -13.48
CA ALA A 13 -38.42 14.42 -12.57
C ALA A 13 -37.72 13.09 -12.89
N ASP A 14 -38.47 12.03 -13.15
CA ASP A 14 -37.94 10.71 -13.48
C ASP A 14 -37.21 10.70 -14.84
N GLU A 15 -37.79 11.36 -15.87
CA GLU A 15 -37.12 11.50 -17.16
C GLU A 15 -35.79 12.25 -17.04
N MET A 16 -35.74 13.34 -16.28
CA MET A 16 -34.51 14.08 -16.05
C MET A 16 -33.51 13.29 -15.20
N ALA A 17 -33.97 12.59 -14.17
CA ALA A 17 -33.13 11.69 -13.38
C ALA A 17 -32.55 10.56 -14.22
N GLN A 18 -33.34 10.01 -15.15
CA GLN A 18 -32.84 9.00 -16.09
C GLN A 18 -31.77 9.60 -17.03
N ALA A 19 -32.03 10.78 -17.61
CA ALA A 19 -31.05 11.46 -18.45
C ALA A 19 -29.73 11.77 -17.72
N MET A 20 -29.79 12.03 -16.40
CA MET A 20 -28.59 12.19 -15.56
C MET A 20 -27.88 10.84 -15.34
N ARG A 21 -28.60 9.75 -15.12
CA ARG A 21 -28.03 8.40 -15.00
C ARG A 21 -27.36 7.95 -16.29
N ASP A 22 -27.96 8.26 -17.43
CA ASP A 22 -27.45 7.88 -18.76
C ASP A 22 -26.31 8.81 -19.22
N GLY A 23 -25.98 9.86 -18.44
CA GLY A 23 -24.90 10.79 -18.76
C GLY A 23 -25.23 11.81 -19.83
N LEU A 24 -26.50 11.90 -20.26
CA LEU A 24 -27.00 12.92 -21.19
C LEU A 24 -27.02 14.31 -20.56
N LEU A 25 -27.29 14.38 -19.24
CA LEU A 25 -27.14 15.56 -18.41
C LEU A 25 -25.96 15.33 -17.46
N ARG A 26 -24.89 16.11 -17.64
CA ARG A 26 -23.62 15.92 -16.94
C ARG A 26 -23.57 16.68 -15.62
N ALA A 27 -22.81 16.16 -14.66
CA ALA A 27 -22.54 16.88 -13.41
C ALA A 27 -21.93 18.26 -13.66
N GLY A 28 -22.48 19.29 -13.00
CA GLY A 28 -22.11 20.69 -13.21
C GLY A 28 -22.82 21.37 -14.38
N GLU A 29 -23.58 20.64 -15.20
CA GLU A 29 -24.36 21.20 -16.31
C GLU A 29 -25.57 21.95 -15.78
N ARG A 30 -25.85 23.10 -16.39
CA ARG A 30 -27.01 23.91 -16.05
C ARG A 30 -28.27 23.33 -16.70
N LEU A 31 -29.29 23.08 -15.90
CA LEU A 31 -30.60 22.70 -16.42
C LEU A 31 -31.28 23.86 -17.13
N PRO A 32 -32.19 23.58 -18.10
CA PRO A 32 -33.01 24.62 -18.70
C PRO A 32 -33.77 25.37 -17.61
N SER A 33 -33.95 26.67 -17.78
CA SER A 33 -34.76 27.48 -16.86
C SER A 33 -36.21 26.98 -16.82
N VAL A 34 -36.89 27.20 -15.69
CA VAL A 34 -38.32 26.85 -15.55
C VAL A 34 -39.13 27.34 -16.77
N ARG A 35 -38.91 28.58 -17.20
CA ARG A 35 -39.59 29.17 -18.37
C ARG A 35 -39.28 28.40 -19.68
N GLN A 36 -38.01 28.02 -19.89
CA GLN A 36 -37.61 27.24 -21.06
C GLN A 36 -38.24 25.84 -21.07
N THR A 37 -38.27 25.18 -19.88
CA THR A 37 -38.87 23.86 -19.75
C THR A 37 -40.37 23.90 -19.96
N CYS A 38 -41.07 24.93 -19.45
CA CYS A 38 -42.51 25.14 -19.70
C CYS A 38 -42.77 25.28 -21.22
N GLN A 39 -42.00 26.11 -21.90
CA GLN A 39 -42.17 26.34 -23.34
C GLN A 39 -41.89 25.09 -24.17
N ARG A 40 -40.86 24.34 -23.86
CA ARG A 40 -40.48 23.13 -24.60
C ARG A 40 -41.40 21.94 -24.37
N ARG A 41 -41.97 21.82 -23.18
CA ARG A 41 -42.75 20.65 -22.77
C ARG A 41 -44.26 20.91 -22.72
N GLY A 42 -44.73 22.14 -22.87
CA GLY A 42 -46.15 22.51 -22.81
C GLY A 42 -46.76 22.26 -21.41
N ILE A 43 -46.00 22.45 -20.34
CA ILE A 43 -46.45 22.23 -18.96
C ILE A 43 -46.41 23.51 -18.14
N SER A 44 -47.18 23.52 -17.04
CA SER A 44 -47.29 24.70 -16.17
C SER A 44 -45.99 24.98 -15.39
N PRO A 45 -45.70 26.24 -15.01
CA PRO A 45 -44.56 26.59 -14.18
C PRO A 45 -44.56 25.85 -12.83
N SER A 46 -45.73 25.66 -12.21
CA SER A 46 -45.87 24.91 -10.97
C SER A 46 -45.42 23.47 -11.08
N THR A 47 -45.77 22.79 -12.19
CA THR A 47 -45.33 21.43 -12.49
C THR A 47 -43.79 21.34 -12.60
N VAL A 48 -43.16 22.30 -13.27
CA VAL A 48 -41.69 22.33 -13.41
C VAL A 48 -41.02 22.61 -12.08
N PHE A 49 -41.55 23.54 -11.27
CA PHE A 49 -41.02 23.82 -9.93
C PHE A 49 -41.11 22.62 -9.01
N GLN A 50 -42.25 21.89 -9.03
CA GLN A 50 -42.41 20.67 -8.27
C GLN A 50 -41.40 19.57 -8.72
N ALA A 51 -41.22 19.37 -10.03
CA ALA A 51 -40.24 18.45 -10.57
C ALA A 51 -38.80 18.81 -10.16
N TYR A 52 -38.44 20.07 -10.25
CA TYR A 52 -37.10 20.53 -9.85
C TYR A 52 -36.91 20.46 -8.34
N GLY A 53 -37.93 20.79 -7.54
CA GLY A 53 -37.92 20.58 -6.10
C GLY A 53 -37.75 19.12 -5.68
N LEU A 54 -38.42 18.19 -6.41
CA LEU A 54 -38.26 16.76 -6.20
C LEU A 54 -36.82 16.29 -6.53
N LEU A 55 -36.26 16.72 -7.66
CA LEU A 55 -34.88 16.43 -8.04
C LEU A 55 -33.86 17.02 -7.04
N GLU A 56 -34.12 18.20 -6.49
CA GLU A 56 -33.30 18.82 -5.46
C GLU A 56 -33.39 18.07 -4.11
N THR A 57 -34.59 17.67 -3.70
CA THR A 57 -34.82 16.83 -2.52
C THR A 57 -34.12 15.49 -2.64
N HIS A 58 -34.08 14.90 -3.83
CA HIS A 58 -33.33 13.67 -4.11
C HIS A 58 -31.83 13.93 -4.29
N GLY A 59 -31.34 15.18 -4.16
CA GLY A 59 -29.93 15.53 -4.26
C GLY A 59 -29.33 15.39 -5.65
N LEU A 60 -30.17 15.34 -6.70
CA LEU A 60 -29.77 15.19 -8.10
C LEU A 60 -29.36 16.52 -8.72
N ILE A 61 -29.96 17.64 -8.24
CA ILE A 61 -29.65 18.98 -8.66
C ILE A 61 -29.43 19.93 -7.45
N GLU A 62 -28.87 21.08 -7.70
CA GLU A 62 -28.72 22.16 -6.71
C GLU A 62 -29.17 23.50 -7.32
N ALA A 63 -29.91 24.29 -6.54
CA ALA A 63 -30.23 25.67 -6.89
C ALA A 63 -29.01 26.56 -6.58
N ARG A 64 -28.56 27.37 -7.56
CA ARG A 64 -27.55 28.41 -7.33
C ARG A 64 -28.21 29.79 -7.39
N PRO A 65 -28.08 30.63 -6.36
CA PRO A 65 -28.70 31.93 -6.29
C PRO A 65 -28.45 32.75 -7.58
N ARG A 66 -29.50 33.29 -8.18
CA ARG A 66 -29.49 34.09 -9.43
C ARG A 66 -28.93 33.38 -10.67
N SER A 67 -28.60 32.09 -10.60
CA SER A 67 -27.96 31.35 -11.69
C SER A 67 -28.81 30.19 -12.21
N GLY A 68 -29.75 29.65 -11.43
CA GLY A 68 -30.63 28.55 -11.82
C GLY A 68 -30.25 27.22 -11.20
N TYR A 69 -30.72 26.11 -11.81
CA TYR A 69 -30.51 24.76 -11.30
C TYR A 69 -29.36 24.07 -12.06
N TYR A 70 -28.53 23.34 -11.31
CA TYR A 70 -27.36 22.62 -11.83
C TYR A 70 -27.40 21.16 -11.42
N VAL A 71 -27.00 20.27 -12.32
CA VAL A 71 -26.86 18.84 -12.03
C VAL A 71 -25.79 18.65 -10.98
N ARG A 72 -26.16 18.04 -9.86
CA ARG A 72 -25.23 17.73 -8.77
C ARG A 72 -24.41 16.51 -9.13
N ALA A 73 -23.12 16.54 -8.84
CA ALA A 73 -22.28 15.34 -8.93
C ALA A 73 -22.85 14.30 -7.97
N GLN A 74 -23.49 13.27 -8.50
CA GLN A 74 -23.89 12.13 -7.66
C GLN A 74 -22.61 11.51 -7.10
N LYS A 75 -22.44 11.56 -5.78
CA LYS A 75 -21.47 10.71 -5.10
C LYS A 75 -21.98 9.27 -5.27
N ARG A 76 -21.47 8.55 -6.27
CA ARG A 76 -21.66 7.09 -6.30
C ARG A 76 -21.27 6.56 -4.92
N PRO A 77 -22.07 5.69 -4.31
CA PRO A 77 -21.66 5.07 -3.05
C PRO A 77 -20.28 4.45 -3.26
N ALA A 78 -19.36 4.82 -2.38
CA ALA A 78 -18.00 4.34 -2.49
C ALA A 78 -18.01 2.80 -2.45
N ARG A 79 -17.26 2.16 -3.35
CA ARG A 79 -17.16 0.70 -3.42
C ARG A 79 -16.86 0.09 -2.05
N ALA A 80 -17.42 -1.07 -1.77
CA ALA A 80 -17.14 -1.81 -0.55
C ALA A 80 -15.64 -2.16 -0.44
N LEU A 81 -15.18 -2.44 0.77
CA LEU A 81 -13.84 -2.99 0.99
C LEU A 81 -13.84 -4.48 0.63
N PRO A 82 -12.69 -5.03 0.18
CA PRO A 82 -12.48 -6.47 0.08
C PRO A 82 -12.75 -7.17 1.41
N GLU A 83 -13.34 -8.35 1.36
CA GLU A 83 -13.59 -9.14 2.56
C GLU A 83 -12.34 -9.89 2.99
N PRO A 84 -12.05 -9.97 4.31
CA PRO A 84 -11.02 -10.85 4.83
C PRO A 84 -11.37 -12.31 4.50
N ALA A 85 -10.44 -13.02 3.87
CA ALA A 85 -10.63 -14.44 3.57
C ALA A 85 -9.98 -15.28 4.67
N PRO A 86 -10.71 -16.16 5.38
CA PRO A 86 -10.12 -17.02 6.41
C PRO A 86 -9.10 -17.97 5.77
N PRO A 87 -7.83 -17.96 6.23
CA PRO A 87 -6.80 -18.85 5.71
C PRO A 87 -6.98 -20.28 6.24
N ARG A 88 -6.27 -21.22 5.63
CA ARG A 88 -6.09 -22.55 6.20
C ARG A 88 -5.12 -22.46 7.39
N SER A 89 -5.49 -23.06 8.51
CA SER A 89 -4.65 -23.05 9.73
C SER A 89 -3.49 -24.06 9.70
N GLU A 90 -3.20 -24.65 8.56
CA GLU A 90 -2.17 -25.67 8.37
C GLU A 90 -0.87 -25.07 7.87
N ALA A 91 0.25 -25.55 8.41
CA ALA A 91 1.58 -25.16 7.96
C ALA A 91 1.84 -25.68 6.53
N THR A 92 2.03 -24.77 5.60
CA THR A 92 2.15 -25.05 4.17
C THR A 92 3.58 -24.80 3.70
N ALA A 93 4.12 -25.73 2.90
CA ALA A 93 5.36 -25.51 2.16
C ALA A 93 5.12 -24.43 1.10
N VAL A 94 6.06 -23.49 0.99
CA VAL A 94 5.94 -22.35 0.07
C VAL A 94 6.57 -22.66 -1.29
N ALA A 95 5.86 -22.34 -2.38
CA ALA A 95 6.33 -22.51 -3.76
C ALA A 95 5.83 -21.35 -4.66
N VAL A 96 6.30 -20.13 -4.41
CA VAL A 96 5.85 -18.92 -5.11
C VAL A 96 6.95 -18.27 -5.97
N SER A 97 8.23 -18.63 -5.78
CA SER A 97 9.37 -17.94 -6.38
C SER A 97 9.38 -17.97 -7.90
N ALA A 98 9.05 -19.10 -8.51
CA ALA A 98 9.03 -19.22 -9.98
C ALA A 98 7.98 -18.30 -10.60
N LEU A 99 6.75 -18.30 -10.09
CA LEU A 99 5.67 -17.44 -10.56
C LEU A 99 5.99 -15.96 -10.32
N ALA A 100 6.51 -15.63 -9.14
CA ALA A 100 6.89 -14.25 -8.82
C ALA A 100 8.00 -13.74 -9.75
N PHE A 101 9.00 -14.58 -10.08
CA PHE A 101 10.08 -14.23 -11.00
C PHE A 101 9.54 -13.97 -12.41
N GLU A 102 8.72 -14.87 -12.95
CA GLU A 102 8.11 -14.74 -14.27
C GLU A 102 7.32 -13.43 -14.40
N LEU A 103 6.44 -13.15 -13.43
CA LEU A 103 5.57 -11.96 -13.46
C LEU A 103 6.35 -10.65 -13.24
N LEU A 104 7.43 -10.67 -12.46
CA LEU A 104 8.27 -9.49 -12.22
C LEU A 104 9.22 -9.20 -13.38
N GLU A 105 9.75 -10.21 -14.05
CA GLU A 105 10.62 -10.05 -15.18
C GLU A 105 9.91 -9.41 -16.37
N SER A 106 8.67 -9.84 -16.64
CA SER A 106 7.83 -9.27 -17.69
C SER A 106 7.53 -7.78 -17.54
N SER A 107 7.66 -7.22 -16.32
CA SER A 107 7.38 -5.82 -16.01
C SER A 107 8.62 -4.90 -16.06
N ARG A 108 9.78 -5.39 -16.52
CA ARG A 108 11.04 -4.59 -16.59
C ARG A 108 11.09 -3.64 -17.80
N ASP A 109 10.30 -3.89 -18.82
CA ASP A 109 10.24 -3.04 -20.01
C ASP A 109 9.70 -1.65 -19.66
N ALA A 110 10.44 -0.59 -20.01
CA ALA A 110 10.04 0.80 -19.82
C ALA A 110 8.78 1.20 -20.62
N ALA A 111 8.46 0.47 -21.69
CA ALA A 111 7.24 0.65 -22.45
C ALA A 111 5.99 0.17 -21.69
N VAL A 112 6.16 -0.74 -20.74
CA VAL A 112 5.05 -1.29 -19.94
C VAL A 112 4.63 -0.30 -18.86
N VAL A 113 3.32 -0.05 -18.73
CA VAL A 113 2.75 0.75 -17.63
C VAL A 113 2.86 -0.05 -16.32
N PRO A 114 3.58 0.45 -15.30
CA PRO A 114 4.06 -0.38 -14.20
C PRO A 114 3.05 -0.51 -13.04
N LEU A 115 1.78 -0.86 -13.31
CA LEU A 115 0.77 -1.05 -12.28
C LEU A 115 1.04 -2.28 -11.38
N GLY A 116 1.88 -3.22 -11.83
CA GLY A 116 2.35 -4.37 -11.03
C GLY A 116 3.61 -4.10 -10.21
N SER A 117 4.32 -3.01 -10.47
CA SER A 117 5.59 -2.66 -9.83
C SER A 117 5.47 -2.51 -8.30
N ALA A 118 6.60 -2.69 -7.60
CA ALA A 118 6.71 -2.43 -6.17
C ALA A 118 7.34 -1.05 -5.86
N PHE A 119 7.58 -0.20 -6.85
CA PHE A 119 8.20 1.11 -6.68
C PHE A 119 7.33 2.23 -7.24
N PRO A 120 7.29 3.41 -6.59
CA PRO A 120 6.65 4.59 -7.15
C PRO A 120 7.52 5.20 -8.25
N ALA A 121 6.99 6.20 -8.95
CA ALA A 121 7.66 6.87 -10.06
C ALA A 121 9.02 7.45 -9.68
N PRO A 122 10.07 7.29 -10.52
CA PRO A 122 11.43 7.73 -10.20
C PRO A 122 11.56 9.22 -9.93
N HIS A 123 10.79 10.08 -10.61
CA HIS A 123 10.84 11.53 -10.46
C HIS A 123 10.35 12.03 -9.07
N LEU A 124 9.72 11.16 -8.29
CA LEU A 124 9.33 11.47 -6.92
C LEU A 124 10.51 11.48 -5.93
N PHE A 125 11.67 10.97 -6.32
CA PHE A 125 12.83 10.89 -5.46
C PHE A 125 13.79 12.08 -5.66
N PRO A 126 14.43 12.60 -4.61
CA PRO A 126 15.27 13.80 -4.66
C PRO A 126 16.72 13.49 -5.11
N PHE A 127 16.90 12.83 -6.27
CA PHE A 127 18.18 12.33 -6.74
C PHE A 127 19.27 13.40 -6.84
N GLU A 128 18.93 14.60 -7.32
CA GLU A 128 19.91 15.71 -7.41
C GLU A 128 20.41 16.18 -6.03
N ALA A 129 19.49 16.26 -5.06
CA ALA A 129 19.85 16.64 -3.71
C ALA A 129 20.73 15.57 -3.04
N LEU A 130 20.41 14.30 -3.26
CA LEU A 130 21.23 13.17 -2.83
C LEU A 130 22.60 13.14 -3.50
N ALA A 131 22.69 13.44 -4.79
CA ALA A 131 23.98 13.53 -5.51
C ALA A 131 24.87 14.63 -4.93
N ARG A 132 24.30 15.82 -4.65
CA ARG A 132 25.03 16.90 -3.98
C ARG A 132 25.50 16.51 -2.57
N SER A 133 24.67 15.82 -1.80
CA SER A 133 25.04 15.31 -0.46
C SER A 133 26.14 14.26 -0.55
N GLY A 134 26.05 13.34 -1.50
CA GLY A 134 27.10 12.36 -1.76
C GLY A 134 28.43 12.99 -2.12
N ALA A 135 28.44 13.97 -3.01
CA ALA A 135 29.65 14.68 -3.39
C ALA A 135 30.31 15.44 -2.19
N ARG A 136 29.50 16.06 -1.31
CA ARG A 136 30.01 16.68 -0.08
C ARG A 136 30.61 15.67 0.88
N ALA A 137 29.89 14.57 1.10
CA ALA A 137 30.32 13.53 2.02
C ALA A 137 31.63 12.87 1.58
N MET A 138 31.74 12.54 0.28
CA MET A 138 32.97 11.94 -0.27
C MET A 138 34.19 12.85 -0.17
N ARG A 139 34.04 14.17 -0.32
CA ARG A 139 35.17 15.13 -0.10
C ARG A 139 35.65 15.19 1.33
N ARG A 140 34.83 14.81 2.29
CA ARG A 140 35.16 14.81 3.73
C ARG A 140 35.62 13.45 4.25
N LEU A 141 35.51 12.42 3.43
CA LEU A 141 35.83 11.05 3.81
C LEU A 141 37.33 10.91 4.11
N LYS A 142 37.65 10.44 5.32
CA LYS A 142 39.02 10.13 5.72
C LYS A 142 39.37 8.68 5.36
N PRO A 143 40.61 8.39 4.92
CA PRO A 143 41.00 7.02 4.55
C PRO A 143 40.69 5.96 5.61
N ALA A 144 40.92 6.27 6.90
CA ALA A 144 40.60 5.35 8.00
C ALA A 144 39.12 4.95 8.09
N GLN A 145 38.21 5.79 7.62
CA GLN A 145 36.77 5.49 7.65
C GLN A 145 36.36 4.41 6.61
N ILE A 146 37.18 4.23 5.55
CA ILE A 146 36.91 3.24 4.50
C ILE A 146 36.96 1.82 5.07
N THR A 147 37.83 1.57 6.02
CA THR A 147 38.04 0.25 6.62
C THR A 147 37.38 0.10 7.98
N SER A 148 36.98 1.19 8.65
CA SER A 148 36.38 1.13 10.00
C SER A 148 34.84 0.92 10.02
N ALA A 149 34.13 1.19 8.92
CA ALA A 149 32.69 1.06 8.85
C ALA A 149 32.23 -0.38 8.58
N LEU A 150 32.85 -1.35 9.24
CA LEU A 150 32.53 -2.76 9.10
C LEU A 150 31.23 -3.10 9.86
N THR A 151 30.50 -4.05 9.35
CA THR A 151 29.35 -4.78 9.92
C THR A 151 28.16 -3.92 10.33
N ALA A 152 28.23 -3.13 11.40
CA ALA A 152 27.07 -2.38 11.92
C ALA A 152 26.70 -1.15 11.04
N GLY A 153 27.60 -0.71 10.15
CA GLY A 153 27.39 0.44 9.26
C GLY A 153 27.97 1.74 9.79
N ASP A 154 27.81 2.81 8.99
CA ASP A 154 28.35 4.14 9.30
C ASP A 154 27.79 4.72 10.60
N PRO A 155 28.64 5.15 11.55
CA PRO A 155 28.20 5.69 12.83
C PRO A 155 27.33 6.95 12.69
N GLY A 156 27.63 7.81 11.71
CA GLY A 156 26.86 9.04 11.46
C GLY A 156 25.44 8.74 11.00
N LEU A 157 25.28 7.77 10.10
CA LEU A 157 23.95 7.32 9.66
C LEU A 157 23.18 6.66 10.81
N ARG A 158 23.84 5.78 11.60
CA ARG A 158 23.21 5.12 12.76
C ARG A 158 22.72 6.17 13.77
N GLN A 159 23.54 7.17 14.07
CA GLN A 159 23.16 8.26 14.97
C GLN A 159 21.98 9.08 14.41
N ALA A 160 21.99 9.40 13.12
CA ALA A 160 20.88 10.14 12.47
C ALA A 160 19.55 9.35 12.55
N LEU A 161 19.59 8.05 12.30
CA LEU A 161 18.43 7.17 12.45
C LEU A 161 17.96 7.11 13.91
N ARG A 162 18.83 6.83 14.86
CA ARG A 162 18.49 6.79 16.30
C ARG A 162 17.84 8.10 16.76
N ARG A 163 18.39 9.24 16.37
CA ARG A 163 17.80 10.56 16.67
C ARG A 163 16.39 10.67 16.08
N ARG A 164 16.18 10.23 14.83
CA ARG A 164 14.88 10.28 14.18
C ARG A 164 13.84 9.42 14.91
N TYR A 165 14.21 8.19 15.30
CA TYR A 165 13.34 7.30 16.08
C TYR A 165 13.05 7.87 17.47
N ALA A 166 14.04 8.39 18.16
CA ALA A 166 13.87 9.01 19.48
C ALA A 166 12.89 10.19 19.45
N LEU A 167 12.97 11.05 18.41
CA LEU A 167 12.02 12.17 18.21
C LEU A 167 10.58 11.69 17.93
N GLN A 168 10.41 10.44 17.50
CA GLN A 168 9.12 9.81 17.30
C GLN A 168 8.64 8.98 18.53
N GLY A 169 9.38 9.02 19.63
CA GLY A 169 9.05 8.25 20.84
C GLY A 169 9.48 6.79 20.81
N VAL A 170 10.42 6.43 19.94
CA VAL A 170 10.99 5.07 19.80
C VAL A 170 12.49 5.10 20.07
N PRO A 171 12.95 5.09 21.33
CA PRO A 171 14.37 5.07 21.64
C PRO A 171 14.99 3.74 21.19
N LEU A 172 16.02 3.81 20.36
CA LEU A 172 16.81 2.66 19.92
C LEU A 172 18.18 2.68 20.59
N ALA A 173 18.60 1.54 21.14
CA ALA A 173 19.97 1.38 21.64
C ALA A 173 20.97 1.41 20.49
N GLU A 174 22.20 1.78 20.77
CA GLU A 174 23.21 1.90 19.72
C GLU A 174 23.58 0.56 19.10
N ASP A 175 23.70 -0.46 19.94
CA ASP A 175 24.11 -1.80 19.57
C ASP A 175 22.99 -2.63 18.90
N GLU A 176 21.72 -2.21 18.99
CA GLU A 176 20.63 -2.90 18.33
C GLU A 176 20.44 -2.52 16.85
N LEU A 177 21.07 -1.43 16.37
CA LEU A 177 20.87 -0.92 15.02
C LEU A 177 21.97 -1.39 14.05
N VAL A 178 21.59 -2.14 13.02
CA VAL A 178 22.46 -2.69 11.98
C VAL A 178 22.03 -2.17 10.61
N ILE A 179 22.93 -1.47 9.91
CA ILE A 179 22.68 -1.02 8.53
C ILE A 179 22.82 -2.19 7.57
N THR A 180 21.92 -2.29 6.59
CA THR A 180 21.80 -3.41 5.66
C THR A 180 21.70 -2.95 4.21
N ASN A 181 21.90 -3.88 3.25
CA ASN A 181 21.75 -3.63 1.81
C ASN A 181 20.25 -3.60 1.41
N GLY A 182 19.51 -2.66 1.99
CA GLY A 182 18.07 -2.53 1.90
C GLY A 182 17.33 -3.46 2.87
N ALA A 183 16.00 -3.28 2.93
CA ALA A 183 15.16 -4.03 3.87
C ALA A 183 15.17 -5.54 3.63
N MET A 184 15.30 -6.02 2.40
CA MET A 184 15.31 -7.47 2.13
C MET A 184 16.48 -8.19 2.80
N GLU A 185 17.67 -7.56 2.89
CA GLU A 185 18.75 -8.12 3.68
C GLU A 185 18.41 -8.10 5.18
N ALA A 186 17.88 -6.97 5.70
CA ALA A 186 17.46 -6.86 7.09
C ALA A 186 16.47 -7.97 7.48
N LEU A 187 15.40 -8.14 6.70
CA LEU A 187 14.36 -9.13 6.90
C LEU A 187 14.90 -10.58 6.87
N ASN A 188 15.76 -10.89 5.87
CA ASN A 188 16.36 -12.21 5.75
C ASN A 188 17.34 -12.51 6.90
N LEU A 189 18.14 -11.55 7.32
CA LEU A 189 19.05 -11.70 8.48
C LEU A 189 18.25 -11.88 9.78
N CYS A 190 17.18 -11.10 9.97
CA CYS A 190 16.30 -11.25 11.12
C CYS A 190 15.61 -12.62 11.13
N LEU A 191 15.10 -13.08 9.99
CA LEU A 191 14.48 -14.40 9.86
C LEU A 191 15.47 -15.51 10.22
N GLN A 192 16.69 -15.50 9.67
CA GLN A 192 17.74 -16.48 9.97
C GLN A 192 18.20 -16.41 11.43
N ALA A 193 18.11 -15.25 12.08
CA ALA A 193 18.50 -15.12 13.49
C ALA A 193 17.54 -15.81 14.46
N VAL A 194 16.29 -16.04 14.04
CA VAL A 194 15.21 -16.56 14.91
C VAL A 194 14.60 -17.87 14.42
N THR A 195 15.02 -18.41 13.26
CA THR A 195 14.47 -19.65 12.69
C THR A 195 15.55 -20.62 12.25
N ARG A 196 15.14 -21.88 12.05
CA ARG A 196 15.91 -22.98 11.46
C ARG A 196 15.07 -23.66 10.36
N PRO A 197 15.68 -24.33 9.37
CA PRO A 197 14.95 -25.09 8.37
C PRO A 197 13.89 -26.02 9.00
N GLY A 198 12.68 -26.01 8.41
CA GLY A 198 11.52 -26.77 8.89
C GLY A 198 10.63 -26.02 9.89
N ASP A 199 11.10 -24.89 10.45
CA ASP A 199 10.32 -24.10 11.41
C ASP A 199 9.08 -23.45 10.77
N VAL A 200 8.08 -23.17 11.61
CA VAL A 200 6.84 -22.50 11.22
C VAL A 200 6.96 -21.00 11.49
N VAL A 201 6.67 -20.22 10.46
CA VAL A 201 6.57 -18.75 10.53
C VAL A 201 5.14 -18.31 10.20
N VAL A 202 4.57 -17.48 11.07
CA VAL A 202 3.25 -16.91 10.83
C VAL A 202 3.37 -15.65 9.99
N VAL A 203 2.57 -15.59 8.92
CA VAL A 203 2.47 -14.44 8.02
C VAL A 203 1.03 -13.95 7.89
N GLU A 204 0.85 -12.73 7.39
CA GLU A 204 -0.46 -12.17 7.08
C GLU A 204 -1.12 -12.90 5.90
N SER A 205 -2.44 -12.79 5.78
CA SER A 205 -3.18 -13.31 4.63
C SER A 205 -4.16 -12.25 4.09
N PRO A 206 -3.89 -11.67 2.91
CA PRO A 206 -2.73 -11.87 2.02
C PRO A 206 -1.43 -11.29 2.59
N THR A 207 -0.28 -11.81 2.14
CA THR A 207 1.06 -11.35 2.56
C THR A 207 1.93 -10.93 1.39
N PHE A 208 2.99 -10.19 1.66
CA PHE A 208 3.97 -9.78 0.66
C PHE A 208 4.73 -11.01 0.11
N TYR A 209 4.68 -11.21 -1.21
CA TYR A 209 5.27 -12.39 -1.86
C TYR A 209 6.76 -12.58 -1.57
N ALA A 210 7.53 -11.50 -1.33
CA ALA A 210 8.95 -11.68 -1.00
C ALA A 210 9.18 -12.22 0.42
N ALA A 211 8.20 -12.11 1.32
CA ALA A 211 8.22 -12.86 2.58
C ALA A 211 8.10 -14.36 2.29
N LEU A 212 7.14 -14.75 1.44
CA LEU A 212 6.97 -16.14 1.02
C LEU A 212 8.22 -16.68 0.32
N GLN A 213 8.85 -15.89 -0.58
CA GLN A 213 10.11 -16.28 -1.22
C GLN A 213 11.26 -16.45 -0.23
N ALA A 214 11.32 -15.64 0.83
CA ALA A 214 12.32 -15.81 1.88
C ALA A 214 12.10 -17.09 2.68
N LEU A 215 10.84 -17.43 3.00
CA LEU A 215 10.47 -18.68 3.67
C LEU A 215 10.83 -19.90 2.79
N GLU A 216 10.44 -19.87 1.49
CA GLU A 216 10.79 -20.92 0.53
C GLU A 216 12.30 -21.15 0.45
N ARG A 217 13.09 -20.09 0.33
CA ARG A 217 14.56 -20.16 0.24
C ARG A 217 15.22 -20.74 1.48
N LEU A 218 14.62 -20.55 2.66
CA LEU A 218 15.16 -21.01 3.94
C LEU A 218 14.54 -22.34 4.42
N ASP A 219 13.75 -23.00 3.56
CA ASP A 219 13.03 -24.24 3.88
C ASP A 219 12.14 -24.10 5.14
N LEU A 220 11.42 -22.97 5.23
CA LEU A 220 10.49 -22.66 6.30
C LEU A 220 9.04 -22.91 5.85
N LYS A 221 8.17 -23.19 6.79
CA LYS A 221 6.73 -23.37 6.56
C LYS A 221 5.98 -22.10 6.89
N ALA A 222 5.03 -21.71 6.04
CA ALA A 222 4.13 -20.59 6.29
C ALA A 222 2.83 -21.06 6.93
N VAL A 223 2.37 -20.33 7.94
CA VAL A 223 0.97 -20.36 8.39
C VAL A 223 0.42 -18.97 8.24
N GLU A 224 -0.68 -18.86 7.51
CA GLU A 224 -1.32 -17.58 7.23
C GLU A 224 -2.36 -17.24 8.31
N VAL A 225 -2.43 -15.97 8.73
CA VAL A 225 -3.48 -15.44 9.61
C VAL A 225 -4.25 -14.36 8.88
N ALA A 226 -5.58 -14.39 8.97
CA ALA A 226 -6.46 -13.42 8.33
C ALA A 226 -6.07 -11.98 8.69
N THR A 227 -6.06 -11.11 7.69
CA THR A 227 -5.68 -9.70 7.84
C THR A 227 -6.80 -8.81 7.31
N ASP A 228 -7.33 -7.98 8.19
CA ASP A 228 -8.34 -6.99 7.86
C ASP A 228 -7.71 -5.79 7.13
N PRO A 229 -8.32 -5.26 6.05
CA PRO A 229 -7.77 -4.13 5.30
C PRO A 229 -7.74 -2.79 6.06
N ARG A 230 -8.32 -2.70 7.26
CA ARG A 230 -8.27 -1.53 8.15
C ARG A 230 -7.40 -1.78 9.36
N ASP A 231 -7.69 -2.89 10.07
CA ASP A 231 -7.21 -3.16 11.42
C ASP A 231 -5.97 -4.06 11.48
N GLY A 232 -5.54 -4.59 10.33
CA GLY A 232 -4.40 -5.50 10.23
C GLY A 232 -4.73 -6.92 10.70
N VAL A 233 -3.73 -7.64 11.18
CA VAL A 233 -3.84 -9.07 11.53
C VAL A 233 -4.90 -9.33 12.59
N ASP A 234 -5.64 -10.44 12.44
CA ASP A 234 -6.62 -10.92 13.42
C ASP A 234 -5.88 -11.50 14.64
N LEU A 235 -5.94 -10.75 15.75
CA LEU A 235 -5.25 -11.13 16.99
C LEU A 235 -5.90 -12.32 17.70
N ALA A 236 -7.20 -12.56 17.52
CA ALA A 236 -7.89 -13.69 18.12
C ALA A 236 -7.47 -14.98 17.40
N ALA A 237 -7.52 -14.97 16.07
CA ALA A 237 -7.03 -16.10 15.27
C ALA A 237 -5.53 -16.38 15.51
N LEU A 238 -4.71 -15.32 15.65
CA LEU A 238 -3.31 -15.47 15.99
C LEU A 238 -3.12 -16.11 17.36
N ALA A 239 -3.88 -15.70 18.40
CA ALA A 239 -3.78 -16.26 19.74
C ALA A 239 -4.16 -17.75 19.75
N GLU A 240 -5.22 -18.13 19.04
CA GLU A 240 -5.61 -19.55 18.90
C GLU A 240 -4.53 -20.38 18.21
N LEU A 241 -3.91 -19.83 17.15
CA LEU A 241 -2.84 -20.49 16.43
C LEU A 241 -1.61 -20.73 17.31
N LEU A 242 -1.18 -19.70 18.06
CA LEU A 242 -0.04 -19.79 18.98
C LEU A 242 -0.27 -20.78 20.13
N ALA A 243 -1.52 -21.01 20.51
CA ALA A 243 -1.87 -22.02 21.53
C ALA A 243 -1.87 -23.47 20.99
N ARG A 244 -2.03 -23.66 19.67
CA ARG A 244 -2.21 -24.99 19.07
C ARG A 244 -0.93 -25.58 18.49
N GLN A 245 0.04 -24.77 18.08
CA GLN A 245 1.26 -25.27 17.44
C GLN A 245 2.48 -24.39 17.75
N PRO A 246 3.68 -24.96 17.76
CA PRO A 246 4.89 -24.18 17.91
C PRO A 246 5.12 -23.26 16.73
N VAL A 247 5.43 -21.99 17.01
CA VAL A 247 5.72 -20.94 16.05
C VAL A 247 7.09 -20.36 16.37
N ALA A 248 7.98 -20.34 15.40
CA ALA A 248 9.34 -19.81 15.59
C ALA A 248 9.39 -18.28 15.49
N ALA A 249 8.58 -17.68 14.60
CA ALA A 249 8.50 -16.24 14.42
C ALA A 249 7.18 -15.83 13.77
N CYS A 250 6.82 -14.53 13.91
CA CYS A 250 5.82 -13.88 13.08
C CYS A 250 6.51 -12.86 12.20
N TRP A 251 6.10 -12.75 10.91
CA TRP A 251 6.53 -11.67 10.02
C TRP A 251 5.31 -10.89 9.56
N PHE A 252 5.17 -9.65 10.04
CA PHE A 252 4.01 -8.80 9.78
C PHE A 252 4.42 -7.40 9.31
N MET A 253 3.49 -6.74 8.62
CA MET A 253 3.59 -5.36 8.15
C MET A 253 2.51 -4.48 8.82
N PRO A 254 2.65 -4.06 10.08
CA PRO A 254 1.63 -3.29 10.78
C PRO A 254 1.38 -1.90 10.18
N SER A 255 2.29 -1.40 9.35
CA SER A 255 2.23 -0.09 8.70
C SER A 255 2.09 -0.22 7.20
N LEU A 256 0.94 0.15 6.63
CA LEU A 256 0.68 0.15 5.18
C LEU A 256 1.02 -1.19 4.54
N GLN A 257 0.39 -2.21 5.07
CA GLN A 257 0.58 -3.62 4.70
C GLN A 257 0.51 -3.84 3.17
N ASN A 258 1.41 -4.61 2.64
CA ASN A 258 1.42 -5.01 1.23
C ASN A 258 0.84 -6.42 1.09
N PRO A 259 -0.34 -6.58 0.43
CA PRO A 259 -0.92 -5.70 -0.57
C PRO A 259 -2.08 -4.81 -0.11
N LEU A 260 -2.64 -4.98 1.09
CA LEU A 260 -3.91 -4.38 1.52
C LEU A 260 -3.83 -2.86 1.75
N GLY A 261 -2.66 -2.34 2.11
CA GLY A 261 -2.50 -0.98 2.61
C GLY A 261 -3.06 -0.77 4.02
N ALA A 262 -3.30 -1.84 4.76
CA ALA A 262 -3.81 -1.79 6.13
C ALA A 262 -2.84 -1.03 7.05
N MET A 263 -3.41 -0.27 7.98
CA MET A 263 -2.69 0.46 9.00
C MET A 263 -3.21 0.02 10.37
N MET A 264 -2.49 -0.89 11.01
CA MET A 264 -2.89 -1.39 12.34
C MET A 264 -2.90 -0.26 13.37
N PRO A 265 -4.00 -0.06 14.12
CA PRO A 265 -4.08 0.96 15.17
C PRO A 265 -3.03 0.74 16.27
N PRO A 266 -2.56 1.82 16.95
CA PRO A 266 -1.54 1.70 18.00
C PRO A 266 -1.92 0.74 19.13
N SER A 267 -3.17 0.74 19.58
CA SER A 267 -3.66 -0.19 20.63
C SER A 267 -3.57 -1.65 20.19
N ARG A 268 -3.85 -1.95 18.92
CA ARG A 268 -3.72 -3.31 18.39
C ARG A 268 -2.25 -3.72 18.22
N ARG A 269 -1.34 -2.79 17.87
CA ARG A 269 0.12 -3.05 17.85
C ARG A 269 0.63 -3.39 19.26
N GLN A 270 0.21 -2.64 20.27
CA GLN A 270 0.52 -2.93 21.65
C GLN A 270 -0.01 -4.30 22.08
N ALA A 271 -1.25 -4.64 21.73
CA ALA A 271 -1.84 -5.95 22.01
C ALA A 271 -1.11 -7.09 21.27
N LEU A 272 -0.71 -6.87 20.01
CA LEU A 272 0.10 -7.81 19.24
C LEU A 272 1.44 -8.11 19.93
N VAL A 273 2.19 -7.08 20.30
CA VAL A 273 3.48 -7.24 20.97
C VAL A 273 3.32 -7.95 22.32
N ALA A 274 2.30 -7.58 23.10
CA ALA A 274 2.01 -8.24 24.37
C ALA A 274 1.61 -9.72 24.19
N LEU A 275 0.83 -10.03 23.14
CA LEU A 275 0.46 -11.42 22.82
C LEU A 275 1.72 -12.24 22.47
N LEU A 276 2.56 -11.77 21.58
CA LEU A 276 3.76 -12.47 21.15
C LEU A 276 4.78 -12.63 22.28
N ALA A 277 4.91 -11.62 23.14
CA ALA A 277 5.78 -11.69 24.32
C ALA A 277 5.37 -12.80 25.29
N ARG A 278 4.06 -13.01 25.52
CA ARG A 278 3.56 -14.10 26.38
C ARG A 278 3.91 -15.49 25.83
N HIS A 279 3.99 -15.64 24.52
CA HIS A 279 4.37 -16.90 23.86
C HIS A 279 5.86 -16.99 23.55
N ALA A 280 6.66 -15.99 23.92
CA ALA A 280 8.09 -15.89 23.62
C ALA A 280 8.41 -15.95 22.11
N VAL A 281 7.46 -15.56 21.25
CA VAL A 281 7.59 -15.57 19.79
C VAL A 281 8.08 -14.19 19.31
N PRO A 282 9.22 -14.11 18.59
CA PRO A 282 9.71 -12.86 18.02
C PRO A 282 8.81 -12.35 16.87
N LEU A 283 8.72 -11.02 16.77
CA LEU A 283 8.07 -10.33 15.65
C LEU A 283 9.13 -9.75 14.72
N ILE A 284 9.13 -10.17 13.46
CA ILE A 284 9.83 -9.47 12.39
C ILE A 284 8.84 -8.42 11.83
N GLU A 285 9.07 -7.16 12.19
CA GLU A 285 8.26 -6.04 11.76
C GLU A 285 8.83 -5.47 10.45
N ASP A 286 8.12 -5.61 9.34
CA ASP A 286 8.48 -5.00 8.06
C ASP A 286 7.81 -3.63 7.92
N ASP A 287 8.56 -2.57 8.15
CA ASP A 287 8.09 -1.17 8.18
C ASP A 287 8.62 -0.34 6.99
N VAL A 288 8.80 -0.96 5.83
CA VAL A 288 9.36 -0.28 4.62
C VAL A 288 8.47 0.83 4.08
N TYR A 289 7.18 0.85 4.39
CA TYR A 289 6.21 1.86 3.96
C TYR A 289 5.85 2.86 5.06
N GLY A 290 6.32 2.70 6.29
CA GLY A 290 5.91 3.47 7.45
C GLY A 290 6.06 4.99 7.33
N GLU A 291 6.99 5.48 6.49
CA GLU A 291 7.14 6.92 6.20
C GLU A 291 6.11 7.47 5.21
N LEU A 292 5.31 6.62 4.55
CA LEU A 292 4.34 6.99 3.52
C LEU A 292 2.90 7.13 4.06
N TYR A 293 2.74 7.32 5.35
CA TYR A 293 1.45 7.45 6.04
C TYR A 293 0.65 8.68 5.58
N ALA A 294 -0.67 8.60 5.64
CA ALA A 294 -1.55 9.76 5.57
C ALA A 294 -1.81 10.31 6.98
N GLY A 295 -1.93 11.64 7.08
CA GLY A 295 -2.18 12.31 8.37
C GLY A 295 -1.02 13.16 8.84
N VAL A 296 -1.17 13.69 10.07
CA VAL A 296 -0.22 14.66 10.65
C VAL A 296 0.98 13.97 11.30
N GLN A 297 0.76 12.83 11.95
CA GLN A 297 1.78 12.10 12.70
C GLN A 297 1.96 10.69 12.15
N ARG A 298 3.21 10.24 12.13
CA ARG A 298 3.53 8.85 11.83
C ARG A 298 3.01 7.95 12.95
N PRO A 299 2.25 6.89 12.62
CA PRO A 299 1.89 5.88 13.61
C PRO A 299 3.14 5.22 14.19
N LEU A 300 3.17 5.03 15.50
CA LEU A 300 4.27 4.33 16.18
C LEU A 300 4.40 2.90 15.67
N PRO A 301 5.60 2.41 15.30
CA PRO A 301 5.80 1.01 14.94
C PRO A 301 5.53 0.06 16.13
N ALA A 302 5.38 -1.23 15.87
CA ALA A 302 5.23 -2.23 16.93
C ALA A 302 6.45 -2.24 17.88
N LYS A 303 7.62 -1.96 17.35
CA LYS A 303 8.87 -1.76 18.11
C LYS A 303 8.73 -0.79 19.29
N ALA A 304 7.88 0.23 19.17
CA ALA A 304 7.66 1.22 20.24
C ALA A 304 7.03 0.61 21.52
N PHE A 305 6.38 -0.54 21.40
CA PHE A 305 5.67 -1.23 22.47
C PHE A 305 6.43 -2.46 23.01
N ASP A 306 7.70 -2.60 22.64
CA ASP A 306 8.52 -3.78 22.93
C ASP A 306 9.62 -3.51 23.98
N PRO A 307 9.31 -3.60 25.27
CA PRO A 307 10.32 -3.44 26.33
C PRO A 307 11.25 -4.66 26.46
N ALA A 308 10.86 -5.80 25.90
CA ALA A 308 11.61 -7.07 26.04
C ALA A 308 12.61 -7.33 24.90
N GLY A 309 12.67 -6.45 23.89
CA GLY A 309 13.53 -6.59 22.71
C GLY A 309 13.17 -7.78 21.81
N GLY A 310 11.91 -8.18 21.78
CA GLY A 310 11.38 -9.27 20.95
C GLY A 310 10.98 -8.86 19.54
N VAL A 311 10.88 -7.55 19.25
CA VAL A 311 10.56 -7.02 17.92
C VAL A 311 11.84 -6.70 17.15
N LEU A 312 12.02 -7.37 16.01
CA LEU A 312 13.07 -7.12 15.04
C LEU A 312 12.50 -6.18 13.96
N HIS A 313 12.68 -4.88 14.16
CA HIS A 313 12.12 -3.84 13.28
C HIS A 313 13.03 -3.63 12.07
N CYS A 314 12.47 -3.81 10.86
CA CYS A 314 13.17 -3.69 9.59
C CYS A 314 12.59 -2.56 8.75
N ALA A 315 13.43 -1.66 8.25
CA ALA A 315 13.03 -0.57 7.40
C ALA A 315 14.08 -0.21 6.34
N SER A 316 13.77 0.69 5.41
CA SER A 316 14.72 1.14 4.41
C SER A 316 14.36 2.51 3.82
N PHE A 317 15.32 3.12 3.15
CA PHE A 317 15.10 4.31 2.33
C PHE A 317 14.58 4.01 0.91
N SER A 318 14.41 2.73 0.55
CA SER A 318 14.05 2.33 -0.82
C SER A 318 12.67 2.79 -1.28
N LYS A 319 11.71 2.96 -0.38
CA LYS A 319 10.33 3.34 -0.76
C LYS A 319 10.05 4.83 -0.60
N CYS A 320 10.91 5.55 0.13
CA CYS A 320 10.66 6.94 0.50
C CYS A 320 11.77 7.91 0.10
N LEU A 321 12.98 7.45 -0.33
CA LEU A 321 14.09 8.34 -0.60
C LEU A 321 14.97 7.90 -1.79
N ALA A 322 15.52 6.68 -1.78
CA ALA A 322 16.60 6.29 -2.69
C ALA A 322 16.60 4.77 -2.98
N PRO A 323 15.76 4.27 -3.90
CA PRO A 323 15.70 2.83 -4.22
C PRO A 323 17.05 2.24 -4.61
N GLY A 324 17.81 2.94 -5.47
CA GLY A 324 19.10 2.49 -6.02
C GLY A 324 20.26 2.51 -5.02
N TYR A 325 20.17 3.24 -3.91
CA TYR A 325 21.23 3.31 -2.90
C TYR A 325 21.34 2.04 -2.06
N ARG A 326 20.30 1.21 -2.03
CA ARG A 326 20.29 -0.05 -1.31
C ARG A 326 20.66 0.08 0.17
N VAL A 327 20.09 1.07 0.86
CA VAL A 327 20.30 1.29 2.30
C VAL A 327 19.01 0.99 3.06
N GLY A 328 19.09 0.06 4.02
CA GLY A 328 18.08 -0.29 4.99
C GLY A 328 18.73 -0.53 6.36
N TRP A 329 17.94 -0.97 7.32
CA TRP A 329 18.41 -1.31 8.66
C TRP A 329 17.51 -2.30 9.36
N ALA A 330 18.08 -2.99 10.33
CA ALA A 330 17.38 -3.75 11.35
C ALA A 330 17.66 -3.13 12.73
N ALA A 331 16.62 -2.81 13.49
CA ALA A 331 16.68 -2.56 14.92
C ALA A 331 16.18 -3.83 15.62
N ALA A 332 17.10 -4.76 15.85
CA ALA A 332 16.78 -6.16 16.13
C ALA A 332 16.67 -6.51 17.63
N GLY A 333 16.69 -5.50 18.50
CA GLY A 333 16.56 -5.69 19.94
C GLY A 333 17.58 -6.71 20.48
N ARG A 334 17.14 -7.66 21.30
CA ARG A 334 18.00 -8.71 21.86
C ARG A 334 18.63 -9.65 20.84
N TYR A 335 18.15 -9.66 19.60
CA TYR A 335 18.67 -10.48 18.50
C TYR A 335 19.77 -9.77 17.68
N ALA A 336 20.07 -8.50 17.96
CA ALA A 336 21.04 -7.72 17.20
C ALA A 336 22.44 -8.38 17.11
N PRO A 337 22.98 -9.02 18.16
CA PRO A 337 24.27 -9.72 18.04
C PRO A 337 24.24 -10.89 17.05
N ALA A 338 23.11 -11.62 16.97
CA ALA A 338 22.94 -12.69 15.98
C ALA A 338 22.85 -12.13 14.55
N VAL A 339 22.06 -11.05 14.35
CA VAL A 339 21.92 -10.35 13.07
C VAL A 339 23.26 -9.82 12.59
N GLN A 340 24.07 -9.22 13.47
CA GLN A 340 25.41 -8.72 13.13
C GLN A 340 26.35 -9.86 12.69
N ARG A 341 26.36 -10.99 13.41
CA ARG A 341 27.17 -12.16 13.00
C ARG A 341 26.76 -12.70 11.63
N LEU A 342 25.46 -12.85 11.41
CA LEU A 342 24.92 -13.31 10.11
C LEU A 342 25.30 -12.35 8.99
N LYS A 343 25.19 -11.03 9.22
CA LYS A 343 25.59 -10.02 8.25
C LYS A 343 27.09 -10.12 7.93
N MET A 344 27.92 -10.23 8.96
CA MET A 344 29.38 -10.37 8.78
C MET A 344 29.72 -11.59 7.91
N MET A 345 29.02 -12.72 8.09
CA MET A 345 29.25 -13.94 7.30
C MET A 345 28.67 -13.87 5.87
N SER A 346 27.62 -13.06 5.62
CA SER A 346 26.94 -13.05 4.33
C SER A 346 27.38 -11.93 3.40
N SER A 347 27.51 -10.71 3.89
CA SER A 347 27.80 -9.52 3.07
C SER A 347 28.88 -8.60 3.67
N LEU A 348 29.45 -8.96 4.82
CA LEU A 348 30.46 -8.23 5.59
C LEU A 348 29.95 -6.84 6.03
N ALA A 349 29.66 -5.95 5.09
CA ALA A 349 29.24 -4.56 5.32
C ALA A 349 28.30 -4.07 4.23
N THR A 350 27.63 -2.96 4.49
CA THR A 350 26.88 -2.20 3.49
C THR A 350 27.78 -1.14 2.90
N SER A 351 27.68 -0.89 1.58
CA SER A 351 28.47 0.12 0.86
C SER A 351 28.46 1.46 1.58
N LEU A 352 29.66 2.03 1.82
CA LEU A 352 29.83 3.25 2.62
C LEU A 352 29.33 4.53 1.90
N PRO A 353 29.60 4.77 0.60
CA PRO A 353 29.20 6.02 -0.05
C PRO A 353 27.70 6.34 0.01
N PRO A 354 26.77 5.40 -0.23
CA PRO A 354 25.34 5.66 -0.05
C PRO A 354 24.95 6.00 1.38
N GLN A 355 25.57 5.37 2.39
CA GLN A 355 25.32 5.67 3.78
C GLN A 355 25.71 7.11 4.13
N LEU A 356 26.90 7.54 3.72
CA LEU A 356 27.40 8.90 3.92
C LEU A 356 26.54 9.95 3.21
N ALA A 357 26.10 9.67 1.97
CA ALA A 357 25.21 10.54 1.21
C ALA A 357 23.88 10.75 1.92
N ILE A 358 23.28 9.68 2.44
CA ILE A 358 22.02 9.75 3.17
C ILE A 358 22.22 10.46 4.52
N ALA A 359 23.29 10.16 5.26
CA ALA A 359 23.57 10.82 6.53
C ALA A 359 23.72 12.35 6.37
N ASP A 360 24.47 12.78 5.34
CA ASP A 360 24.61 14.22 5.01
C ASP A 360 23.24 14.82 4.59
N TYR A 361 22.45 14.12 3.79
CA TYR A 361 21.13 14.60 3.38
C TYR A 361 20.15 14.77 4.57
N LEU A 362 20.14 13.82 5.50
CA LEU A 362 19.35 13.90 6.73
C LEU A 362 19.79 15.10 7.60
N ALA A 363 21.09 15.34 7.72
CA ALA A 363 21.65 16.45 8.48
C ALA A 363 21.28 17.83 7.89
N GLN A 364 21.07 17.93 6.57
CA GLN A 364 20.65 19.17 5.91
C GLN A 364 19.15 19.49 6.09
N GLY A 365 18.35 18.63 6.74
CA GLY A 365 16.93 18.87 7.01
C GLY A 365 15.99 18.80 5.79
N GLY A 366 16.46 18.36 4.63
CA GLY A 366 15.65 18.26 3.40
C GLY A 366 14.65 17.11 3.40
N TYR A 367 14.89 16.09 4.21
CA TYR A 367 14.15 14.83 4.20
C TYR A 367 12.67 14.99 4.57
N ASP A 368 12.35 15.72 5.62
CA ASP A 368 10.96 15.88 6.06
C ASP A 368 10.13 16.72 5.06
N ARG A 369 10.75 17.69 4.39
CA ARG A 369 10.11 18.43 3.29
C ARG A 369 9.81 17.48 2.13
N HIS A 370 10.79 16.68 1.75
CA HIS A 370 10.64 15.67 0.70
C HIS A 370 9.51 14.69 1.02
N LEU A 371 9.46 14.14 2.24
CA LEU A 371 8.41 13.23 2.66
C LEU A 371 7.01 13.86 2.60
N ARG A 372 6.86 15.13 2.98
CA ARG A 372 5.57 15.83 2.87
C ARG A 372 5.12 15.94 1.41
N GLN A 373 6.02 16.29 0.50
CA GLN A 373 5.73 16.38 -0.94
C GLN A 373 5.37 15.01 -1.53
N LEU A 374 6.16 14.00 -1.20
CA LEU A 374 5.93 12.62 -1.63
C LEU A 374 4.57 12.11 -1.17
N ARG A 375 4.24 12.24 0.11
CA ARG A 375 2.93 11.83 0.67
C ARG A 375 1.76 12.55 0.01
N ALA A 376 1.89 13.86 -0.22
CA ALA A 376 0.84 14.64 -0.89
C ALA A 376 0.60 14.17 -2.33
N ALA A 377 1.67 13.93 -3.10
CA ALA A 377 1.58 13.43 -4.46
C ALA A 377 0.94 12.04 -4.52
N LEU A 378 1.37 11.12 -3.65
CA LEU A 378 0.82 9.77 -3.58
C LEU A 378 -0.66 9.75 -3.15
N ALA A 379 -1.05 10.58 -2.20
CA ALA A 379 -2.44 10.69 -1.75
C ALA A 379 -3.37 11.21 -2.86
N ALA A 380 -2.94 12.21 -3.62
CA ALA A 380 -3.69 12.74 -4.76
C ALA A 380 -3.90 11.66 -5.83
N GLU A 381 -2.84 10.88 -6.12
CA GLU A 381 -2.88 9.83 -7.13
C GLU A 381 -3.74 8.64 -6.71
N GLN A 382 -3.69 8.23 -5.44
CA GLN A 382 -4.61 7.22 -4.91
C GLN A 382 -6.08 7.62 -5.09
N GLN A 383 -6.42 8.87 -4.79
CA GLN A 383 -7.78 9.36 -4.97
C GLN A 383 -8.20 9.37 -6.44
N ARG A 384 -7.30 9.80 -7.35
CA ARG A 384 -7.52 9.77 -8.79
C ARG A 384 -7.76 8.36 -9.30
N ALA A 385 -6.86 7.43 -8.98
CA ALA A 385 -6.97 6.03 -9.40
C ALA A 385 -8.26 5.37 -8.89
N ARG A 386 -8.66 5.63 -7.64
CA ARG A 386 -9.92 5.10 -7.10
C ARG A 386 -11.14 5.61 -7.87
N ARG A 387 -11.18 6.89 -8.27
CA ARG A 387 -12.27 7.43 -9.12
C ARG A 387 -12.33 6.73 -10.49
N LEU A 388 -11.17 6.43 -11.09
CA LEU A 388 -11.10 5.69 -12.36
C LEU A 388 -11.57 4.25 -12.19
N ILE A 389 -11.18 3.58 -11.11
CA ILE A 389 -11.66 2.23 -10.79
C ILE A 389 -13.18 2.24 -10.56
N GLU A 390 -13.70 3.20 -9.82
CA GLU A 390 -15.15 3.35 -9.62
C GLU A 390 -15.92 3.52 -10.94
N ARG A 391 -15.31 4.21 -11.90
CA ARG A 391 -15.95 4.51 -13.20
C ARG A 391 -15.87 3.37 -14.21
N HIS A 392 -14.74 2.66 -14.27
CA HIS A 392 -14.42 1.78 -15.40
C HIS A 392 -14.44 0.29 -15.07
N PHE A 393 -14.30 -0.09 -13.80
CA PHE A 393 -14.29 -1.50 -13.42
C PHE A 393 -15.72 -2.05 -13.27
N PRO A 394 -15.90 -3.38 -13.45
CA PRO A 394 -17.22 -3.99 -13.39
C PRO A 394 -17.91 -3.76 -12.04
N ALA A 395 -19.26 -3.80 -12.06
CA ALA A 395 -20.05 -3.79 -10.83
C ALA A 395 -19.62 -4.96 -9.93
N GLY A 396 -19.67 -4.76 -8.61
CA GLY A 396 -19.21 -5.76 -7.63
C GLY A 396 -17.71 -5.73 -7.33
N THR A 397 -16.87 -4.97 -8.08
CA THR A 397 -15.48 -4.78 -7.71
C THR A 397 -15.40 -4.05 -6.36
N ARG A 398 -14.64 -4.60 -5.41
CA ARG A 398 -14.29 -3.97 -4.12
C ARG A 398 -12.87 -3.42 -4.17
N VAL A 399 -12.57 -2.37 -3.42
CA VAL A 399 -11.23 -1.75 -3.41
C VAL A 399 -10.88 -1.24 -2.03
N THR A 400 -9.63 -1.44 -1.60
CA THR A 400 -9.11 -0.92 -0.34
C THR A 400 -9.03 0.61 -0.33
N ARG A 401 -8.98 1.18 0.88
CA ARG A 401 -8.83 2.62 1.14
C ARG A 401 -7.66 2.85 2.09
N PRO A 402 -6.42 2.68 1.59
CA PRO A 402 -5.25 2.79 2.45
C PRO A 402 -5.10 4.18 3.09
N ALA A 403 -4.58 4.20 4.31
CA ALA A 403 -4.22 5.43 5.02
C ALA A 403 -2.80 5.91 4.63
N GLY A 404 -2.42 5.78 3.37
CA GLY A 404 -1.11 6.15 2.83
C GLY A 404 -0.57 5.16 1.79
N GLY A 405 0.72 5.24 1.49
CA GLY A 405 1.36 4.38 0.48
C GLY A 405 0.86 4.64 -0.94
N TYR A 406 0.96 3.65 -1.79
CA TYR A 406 0.61 3.75 -3.22
C TYR A 406 0.07 2.44 -3.80
N PHE A 407 -0.37 1.51 -2.97
CA PHE A 407 -1.04 0.30 -3.43
C PHE A 407 -2.55 0.39 -3.23
N LEU A 408 -3.26 -0.21 -4.16
CA LEU A 408 -4.67 -0.52 -4.05
C LEU A 408 -4.83 -2.03 -4.24
N TRP A 409 -5.56 -2.67 -3.34
CA TRP A 409 -5.96 -4.06 -3.45
C TRP A 409 -7.41 -4.11 -3.91
N LEU A 410 -7.63 -4.82 -5.02
CA LEU A 410 -8.93 -4.98 -5.66
C LEU A 410 -9.41 -6.42 -5.51
N GLU A 411 -10.67 -6.60 -5.13
CA GLU A 411 -11.41 -7.83 -5.28
C GLU A 411 -12.34 -7.67 -6.48
N LEU A 412 -12.12 -8.46 -7.51
CA LEU A 412 -12.91 -8.49 -8.74
C LEU A 412 -14.10 -9.47 -8.59
N PRO A 413 -15.15 -9.37 -9.41
CA PRO A 413 -16.21 -10.37 -9.44
C PRO A 413 -15.66 -11.78 -9.67
N VAL A 414 -16.27 -12.79 -9.04
CA VAL A 414 -15.80 -14.20 -9.01
C VAL A 414 -15.55 -14.80 -10.41
N ARG A 415 -16.24 -14.29 -11.45
CA ARG A 415 -16.00 -14.72 -12.84
C ARG A 415 -14.68 -14.28 -13.42
N VAL A 416 -13.98 -13.31 -12.80
CA VAL A 416 -12.74 -12.75 -13.31
C VAL A 416 -11.54 -13.43 -12.66
N ASP A 417 -10.79 -14.21 -13.42
CA ASP A 417 -9.49 -14.72 -13.01
C ASP A 417 -8.43 -13.62 -13.17
N ALA A 418 -7.77 -13.25 -12.07
CA ALA A 418 -6.82 -12.14 -12.04
C ALA A 418 -5.50 -12.46 -12.75
N LEU A 419 -5.08 -13.73 -12.79
CA LEU A 419 -3.88 -14.16 -13.51
C LEU A 419 -4.13 -14.12 -15.01
N ALA A 420 -5.26 -14.65 -15.48
CA ALA A 420 -5.66 -14.56 -16.88
C ALA A 420 -5.84 -13.09 -17.33
N LEU A 421 -6.40 -12.24 -16.45
CA LEU A 421 -6.50 -10.80 -16.69
C LEU A 421 -5.13 -10.14 -16.80
N HIS A 422 -4.16 -10.52 -15.96
CA HIS A 422 -2.77 -10.05 -16.04
C HIS A 422 -2.14 -10.35 -17.40
N HIS A 423 -2.23 -11.59 -17.90
CA HIS A 423 -1.67 -11.96 -19.20
C HIS A 423 -2.29 -11.14 -20.34
N ARG A 424 -3.62 -10.94 -20.33
CA ARG A 424 -4.29 -10.09 -21.34
C ARG A 424 -3.87 -8.62 -21.24
N ALA A 425 -3.68 -8.11 -20.03
CA ALA A 425 -3.21 -6.74 -19.79
C ALA A 425 -1.76 -6.56 -20.25
N MET A 426 -0.88 -7.56 -19.98
CA MET A 426 0.51 -7.56 -20.46
C MET A 426 0.61 -7.49 -21.99
N ALA A 427 -0.25 -8.17 -22.72
CA ALA A 427 -0.33 -8.05 -24.18
C ALA A 427 -0.65 -6.61 -24.66
N LEU A 428 -1.20 -5.76 -23.79
CA LEU A 428 -1.46 -4.33 -24.03
C LEU A 428 -0.40 -3.42 -23.39
N GLY A 429 0.71 -3.97 -22.91
CA GLY A 429 1.76 -3.21 -22.21
C GLY A 429 1.35 -2.71 -20.82
N ILE A 430 0.48 -3.42 -20.10
CA ILE A 430 0.02 -3.07 -18.75
C ILE A 430 0.36 -4.19 -17.79
N SER A 431 1.31 -3.97 -16.86
CA SER A 431 1.60 -4.94 -15.80
C SER A 431 0.61 -4.79 -14.63
N THR A 432 0.33 -5.91 -13.95
CA THR A 432 -0.44 -5.96 -12.70
C THR A 432 0.21 -6.95 -11.75
N ALA A 433 -0.20 -7.00 -10.48
CA ALA A 433 0.24 -8.04 -9.56
C ALA A 433 -0.97 -8.90 -9.15
N PRO A 434 -1.15 -10.10 -9.76
CA PRO A 434 -2.26 -10.99 -9.45
C PRO A 434 -2.24 -11.48 -8.00
N GLY A 435 -3.43 -11.66 -7.43
CA GLY A 435 -3.60 -12.00 -6.03
C GLY A 435 -2.96 -13.33 -5.60
N VAL A 436 -2.85 -14.28 -6.52
CA VAL A 436 -2.21 -15.60 -6.29
C VAL A 436 -0.75 -15.50 -5.84
N LEU A 437 -0.08 -14.37 -6.07
CA LEU A 437 1.29 -14.10 -5.58
C LEU A 437 1.35 -13.87 -4.06
N PHE A 438 0.24 -13.49 -3.45
CA PHE A 438 0.20 -12.98 -2.07
C PHE A 438 -0.32 -14.02 -1.06
N SER A 439 -0.25 -15.30 -1.41
CA SER A 439 -0.62 -16.43 -0.56
C SER A 439 0.24 -17.65 -0.89
N ALA A 440 0.60 -18.42 0.14
CA ALA A 440 1.38 -19.64 0.00
C ALA A 440 0.61 -20.75 -0.77
N ASP A 441 -0.71 -20.78 -0.65
CA ASP A 441 -1.62 -21.72 -1.30
C ASP A 441 -2.34 -21.16 -2.54
N ARG A 442 -1.84 -20.04 -3.10
CA ARG A 442 -2.34 -19.39 -4.33
C ARG A 442 -3.83 -19.01 -4.28
N ARG A 443 -4.32 -18.64 -3.13
CA ARG A 443 -5.67 -18.08 -2.99
C ARG A 443 -5.77 -16.73 -3.71
N PHE A 444 -6.75 -15.96 -3.46
CA PHE A 444 -6.95 -14.61 -4.04
C PHE A 444 -6.99 -14.59 -5.57
N VAL A 445 -7.56 -15.65 -6.19
CA VAL A 445 -7.66 -15.82 -7.64
C VAL A 445 -8.36 -14.65 -8.34
N HIS A 446 -9.27 -13.98 -7.64
CA HIS A 446 -10.05 -12.84 -8.16
C HIS A 446 -9.50 -11.48 -7.69
N HIS A 447 -8.27 -11.42 -7.21
CA HIS A 447 -7.71 -10.20 -6.64
C HIS A 447 -6.52 -9.67 -7.43
N LEU A 448 -6.36 -8.33 -7.39
CA LEU A 448 -5.21 -7.63 -7.98
C LEU A 448 -4.65 -6.62 -6.98
N ARG A 449 -3.32 -6.53 -6.90
CA ARG A 449 -2.67 -5.35 -6.38
C ARG A 449 -2.29 -4.43 -7.54
N LEU A 450 -2.67 -3.16 -7.44
CA LEU A 450 -2.26 -2.10 -8.36
C LEU A 450 -1.35 -1.10 -7.66
N ASN A 451 -0.24 -0.77 -8.29
CA ASN A 451 0.62 0.34 -7.93
C ASN A 451 0.10 1.62 -8.61
N VAL A 452 -0.36 2.56 -7.82
CA VAL A 452 -0.84 3.86 -8.29
C VAL A 452 0.12 5.00 -7.94
N GLY A 453 1.37 4.69 -7.64
CA GLY A 453 2.42 5.65 -7.26
C GLY A 453 3.12 6.31 -8.44
N HIS A 454 2.42 6.58 -9.55
CA HIS A 454 2.97 7.17 -10.77
C HIS A 454 2.28 8.48 -11.16
N PRO A 455 2.30 9.52 -10.27
CA PRO A 455 1.65 10.79 -10.56
C PRO A 455 2.23 11.44 -11.81
N GLY A 456 1.34 12.02 -12.64
CA GLY A 456 1.71 12.71 -13.87
C GLY A 456 1.98 11.80 -15.07
N ASP A 457 1.96 10.48 -14.94
CA ASP A 457 2.02 9.57 -16.08
C ASP A 457 0.61 9.39 -16.70
N ALA A 458 0.37 10.07 -17.83
CA ALA A 458 -0.92 10.02 -18.52
C ALA A 458 -1.31 8.60 -18.99
N ARG A 459 -0.33 7.69 -19.16
CA ARG A 459 -0.58 6.30 -19.55
C ARG A 459 -1.34 5.51 -18.46
N VAL A 460 -1.19 5.91 -17.20
CA VAL A 460 -1.86 5.24 -16.05
C VAL A 460 -3.38 5.32 -16.15
N ASP A 461 -3.94 6.47 -16.55
CA ASP A 461 -5.39 6.63 -16.69
C ASP A 461 -5.95 5.73 -17.77
N GLU A 462 -5.30 5.71 -18.91
CA GLU A 462 -5.68 4.85 -20.03
C GLU A 462 -5.51 3.37 -19.68
N ALA A 463 -4.44 3.02 -18.97
CA ALA A 463 -4.21 1.66 -18.49
C ALA A 463 -5.30 1.18 -17.52
N LEU A 464 -5.70 2.02 -16.56
CA LEU A 464 -6.80 1.72 -15.64
C LEU A 464 -8.14 1.58 -16.37
N ARG A 465 -8.42 2.41 -17.36
CA ARG A 465 -9.62 2.32 -18.20
C ARG A 465 -9.65 0.99 -18.96
N ARG A 466 -8.58 0.65 -19.68
CA ARG A 466 -8.45 -0.61 -20.43
C ARG A 466 -8.53 -1.85 -19.54
N LEU A 467 -7.86 -1.81 -18.40
CA LEU A 467 -7.89 -2.91 -17.42
C LEU A 467 -9.33 -3.15 -16.92
N GLY A 468 -10.09 -2.10 -16.64
CA GLY A 468 -11.50 -2.18 -16.28
C GLY A 468 -12.38 -2.77 -17.38
N GLU A 469 -12.14 -2.40 -18.65
CA GLU A 469 -12.84 -2.98 -19.81
C GLU A 469 -12.53 -4.46 -19.99
N LEU A 470 -11.25 -4.86 -19.86
CA LEU A 470 -10.83 -6.27 -19.89
C LEU A 470 -11.50 -7.09 -18.79
N ALA A 471 -11.56 -6.54 -17.56
CA ALA A 471 -12.22 -7.19 -16.44
C ALA A 471 -13.75 -7.29 -16.62
N SER A 472 -14.36 -6.38 -17.37
CA SER A 472 -15.82 -6.39 -17.63
C SER A 472 -16.20 -7.42 -18.68
N ARG A 473 -15.28 -7.79 -19.58
CA ARG A 473 -15.46 -8.79 -20.64
C ARG A 473 -15.03 -10.21 -20.24
N ALA A 474 -14.56 -10.38 -19.03
CA ALA A 474 -14.07 -11.65 -18.49
C ALA A 474 -15.18 -12.54 -17.93
#